data_058892cbf71dab5b554e3521fcf019bb
#
_entry.id   058892cbf71dab5b554e3521fcf019bb
#
_cell.length_a   1.000
_cell.length_b   1.000
_cell.length_c   1.000
_cell.angle_alpha   90.00
_cell.angle_beta   90.00
_cell.angle_gamma   90.00
#
_symmetry.space_group_name_H-M   'P 1'
#
loop_
_entity.id
_entity.type
_entity.pdbx_description
1 polymer ?
#
loop_
_entity_poly.entity_id
_entity_poly.type
_entity_poly.pdbx_seq_one_letter_code
_entity_poly.pdbx_strand_id
1 'polypeptide(L)'
;MGALTGLIEHMDWMSMLLFLMSGAACLICLTVHELAHGLAAYRLGDPTAKINGRLTLNPLSHIDWIGLFLLMAAGVGWAKPVPVDLRNFRRPRRDMALTALAGPGSNFLLALAA
;
A
#
# COMPACT_ATOMS: atom_id res chain seq x y z
N MET A 1 14.32 -3.94 22.62
CA MET A 1 14.70 -2.63 22.08
C MET A 1 16.17 -2.52 21.68
N GLY A 2 16.97 -3.54 21.98
CA GLY A 2 18.40 -3.54 21.62
C GLY A 2 18.67 -3.39 20.12
N ALA A 3 17.84 -4.01 19.26
CA ALA A 3 18.00 -3.89 17.82
C ALA A 3 17.76 -2.45 17.33
N LEU A 4 16.74 -1.78 17.86
CA LEU A 4 16.43 -0.40 17.51
C LEU A 4 17.52 0.56 18.03
N THR A 5 17.97 0.36 19.26
CA THR A 5 19.04 1.16 19.87
C THR A 5 20.34 1.03 19.07
N GLY A 6 20.73 -0.20 18.71
CA GLY A 6 21.91 -0.44 17.90
C GLY A 6 21.81 0.19 16.52
N LEU A 7 20.62 0.17 15.92
CA LEU A 7 20.38 0.80 14.63
C LEU A 7 20.59 2.32 14.71
N ILE A 8 20.05 2.94 15.76
CA ILE A 8 20.18 4.39 15.98
C ILE A 8 21.65 4.78 16.22
N GLU A 9 22.37 4.01 17.04
CA GLU A 9 23.76 4.28 17.37
C GLU A 9 24.71 4.20 16.17
N HIS A 10 24.41 3.30 15.21
CA HIS A 10 25.23 3.11 14.01
C HIS A 10 24.76 3.92 12.81
N MET A 11 23.67 4.65 12.93
CA MET A 11 23.10 5.42 11.83
C MET A 11 23.76 6.79 11.73
N ASP A 12 24.48 7.06 10.63
CA ASP A 12 24.99 8.39 10.30
C ASP A 12 23.88 9.22 9.62
N TRP A 13 24.18 10.49 9.32
CA TRP A 13 23.22 11.40 8.68
C TRP A 13 22.75 10.87 7.31
N MET A 14 23.68 10.36 6.51
CA MET A 14 23.36 9.85 5.16
C MET A 14 22.47 8.60 5.25
N SER A 15 22.79 7.67 6.15
CA SER A 15 21.98 6.46 6.34
C SER A 15 20.56 6.80 6.81
N MET A 16 20.42 7.76 7.70
CA MET A 16 19.13 8.23 8.17
C MET A 16 18.32 8.85 7.02
N LEU A 17 18.96 9.69 6.22
CA LEU A 17 18.31 10.33 5.07
C LEU A 17 17.83 9.29 4.06
N LEU A 18 18.67 8.31 3.73
CA LEU A 18 18.32 7.23 2.82
C LEU A 18 17.16 6.38 3.37
N PHE A 19 17.15 6.12 4.67
CA PHE A 19 16.07 5.39 5.33
C PHE A 19 14.74 6.16 5.20
N LEU A 20 14.75 7.46 5.47
CA LEU A 20 13.54 8.29 5.36
C LEU A 20 13.03 8.38 3.91
N MET A 21 13.94 8.53 2.96
CA MET A 21 13.60 8.56 1.54
C MET A 21 13.00 7.23 1.08
N SER A 22 13.58 6.12 1.50
CA SER A 22 13.07 4.79 1.19
C SER A 22 11.68 4.56 1.78
N GLY A 23 11.46 4.97 3.02
CA GLY A 23 10.16 4.90 3.68
C GLY A 23 9.11 5.73 2.97
N ALA A 24 9.45 6.95 2.55
CA ALA A 24 8.55 7.81 1.79
C ALA A 24 8.21 7.20 0.43
N ALA A 25 9.21 6.67 -0.27
CA ALA A 25 9.00 6.00 -1.56
C ALA A 25 8.09 4.78 -1.41
N CYS A 26 8.29 3.97 -0.37
CA CYS A 26 7.42 2.82 -0.09
C CYS A 26 5.98 3.24 0.19
N LEU A 27 5.76 4.32 0.95
CA LEU A 27 4.42 4.84 1.21
C LEU A 27 3.73 5.33 -0.06
N ILE A 28 4.46 6.01 -0.92
CA ILE A 28 3.93 6.47 -2.21
C ILE A 28 3.53 5.28 -3.08
N CYS A 29 4.43 4.30 -3.23
CA CYS A 29 4.17 3.11 -4.02
C CYS A 29 2.99 2.31 -3.47
N LEU A 30 2.91 2.13 -2.16
CA LEU A 30 1.81 1.44 -1.51
C LEU A 30 0.48 2.17 -1.73
N THR A 31 0.47 3.49 -1.54
CA THR A 31 -0.73 4.31 -1.72
C THR A 31 -1.26 4.21 -3.15
N VAL A 32 -0.37 4.34 -4.14
CA VAL A 32 -0.73 4.21 -5.56
C VAL A 32 -1.24 2.80 -5.86
N HIS A 33 -0.57 1.78 -5.34
CA HIS A 33 -0.94 0.38 -5.51
C HIS A 33 -2.36 0.11 -4.99
N GLU A 34 -2.63 0.51 -3.75
CA GLU A 34 -3.94 0.27 -3.13
C GLU A 34 -5.05 1.11 -3.77
N LEU A 35 -4.75 2.36 -4.11
CA LEU A 35 -5.70 3.21 -4.84
C LEU A 35 -6.04 2.60 -6.20
N ALA A 36 -5.05 2.06 -6.91
CA ALA A 36 -5.26 1.42 -8.21
C ALA A 36 -6.17 0.20 -8.10
N HIS A 37 -5.99 -0.65 -7.09
CA HIS A 37 -6.90 -1.77 -6.83
C HIS A 37 -8.34 -1.28 -6.62
N GLY A 38 -8.52 -0.29 -5.75
CA GLY A 38 -9.84 0.25 -5.44
C GLY A 38 -10.50 0.92 -6.64
N LEU A 39 -9.72 1.67 -7.41
CA LEU A 39 -10.23 2.38 -8.60
C LEU A 39 -10.61 1.40 -9.71
N ALA A 40 -9.81 0.37 -9.94
CA ALA A 40 -10.13 -0.66 -10.92
C ALA A 40 -11.41 -1.40 -10.53
N ALA A 41 -11.53 -1.80 -9.26
CA ALA A 41 -12.75 -2.44 -8.75
C ALA A 41 -13.97 -1.54 -8.94
N TYR A 42 -13.84 -0.27 -8.63
CA TYR A 42 -14.93 0.71 -8.78
C TYR A 42 -15.39 0.82 -10.24
N ARG A 43 -14.45 0.90 -11.17
CA ARG A 43 -14.78 0.97 -12.60
C ARG A 43 -15.40 -0.32 -13.15
N LEU A 44 -15.11 -1.44 -12.50
CA LEU A 44 -15.68 -2.73 -12.89
C LEU A 44 -16.99 -3.05 -12.17
N GLY A 45 -17.51 -2.11 -11.39
CA GLY A 45 -18.83 -2.21 -10.78
C GLY A 45 -18.85 -2.43 -9.27
N ASP A 46 -17.68 -2.50 -8.62
CA ASP A 46 -17.59 -2.69 -7.18
C ASP A 46 -17.30 -1.36 -6.45
N PRO A 47 -18.29 -0.75 -5.78
CA PRO A 47 -18.08 0.50 -5.06
C PRO A 47 -17.58 0.31 -3.63
N THR A 48 -17.25 -0.91 -3.20
CA THR A 48 -16.91 -1.22 -1.81
C THR A 48 -15.78 -0.34 -1.27
N ALA A 49 -14.69 -0.21 -2.01
CA ALA A 49 -13.56 0.62 -1.60
C ALA A 49 -13.94 2.09 -1.50
N LYS A 50 -14.75 2.59 -2.44
CA LYS A 50 -15.23 3.97 -2.44
C LYS A 50 -16.11 4.25 -1.22
N ILE A 51 -17.04 3.34 -0.93
CA ILE A 51 -17.95 3.48 0.22
C ILE A 51 -17.16 3.53 1.53
N ASN A 52 -16.09 2.77 1.61
CA ASN A 52 -15.22 2.73 2.81
C ASN A 52 -14.18 3.85 2.86
N GLY A 53 -14.24 4.82 1.94
CA GLY A 53 -13.32 5.96 1.92
C GLY A 53 -11.88 5.59 1.52
N ARG A 54 -11.71 4.49 0.79
CA ARG A 54 -10.38 3.97 0.44
C ARG A 54 -9.88 4.44 -0.93
N LEU A 55 -10.71 5.16 -1.71
CA LEU A 55 -10.28 5.77 -2.96
C LEU A 55 -9.65 7.13 -2.70
N THR A 56 -8.44 7.12 -2.14
CA THR A 56 -7.76 8.34 -1.73
C THR A 56 -6.25 8.17 -1.84
N LEU A 57 -5.56 9.28 -2.07
CA LEU A 57 -4.09 9.34 -2.03
C LEU A 57 -3.56 9.58 -0.61
N ASN A 58 -4.42 9.67 0.39
CA ASN A 58 -4.00 9.80 1.78
C ASN A 58 -3.39 8.47 2.26
N PRO A 59 -2.06 8.41 2.51
CA PRO A 59 -1.42 7.16 2.90
C PRO A 59 -1.93 6.61 4.23
N LEU A 60 -2.46 7.44 5.11
CA LEU A 60 -2.98 7.00 6.40
C LEU A 60 -4.20 6.08 6.26
N SER A 61 -4.96 6.22 5.17
CA SER A 61 -6.11 5.36 4.89
C SER A 61 -5.71 3.93 4.54
N HIS A 62 -4.45 3.70 4.18
CA HIS A 62 -3.94 2.40 3.76
C HIS A 62 -3.05 1.74 4.81
N ILE A 63 -2.88 2.37 5.97
CA ILE A 63 -2.07 1.84 7.05
C ILE A 63 -2.93 1.01 8.00
N ASP A 64 -2.53 -0.23 8.25
CA ASP A 64 -3.02 -1.04 9.35
C ASP A 64 -2.15 -0.75 10.57
N TRP A 65 -2.72 -0.15 11.60
CA TRP A 65 -1.97 0.28 12.77
C TRP A 65 -1.38 -0.90 13.55
N ILE A 66 -2.07 -2.05 13.57
CA ILE A 66 -1.55 -3.28 14.19
C ILE A 66 -0.37 -3.81 13.37
N GLY A 67 -0.50 -3.84 12.04
CA GLY A 67 0.58 -4.24 11.15
C GLY A 67 1.80 -3.35 11.26
N LEU A 68 1.58 -2.04 11.36
CA LEU A 68 2.66 -1.06 11.55
C LEU A 68 3.38 -1.28 12.89
N PHE A 69 2.63 -1.49 13.97
CA PHE A 69 3.19 -1.74 15.29
C PHE A 69 4.07 -3.00 15.27
N LEU A 70 3.59 -4.08 14.68
CA LEU A 70 4.35 -5.33 14.57
C LEU A 70 5.57 -5.18 13.68
N LEU A 71 5.50 -4.37 12.63
CA LEU A 71 6.65 -4.08 11.79
C LEU A 71 7.76 -3.39 12.58
N MET A 72 7.40 -2.43 13.41
CA MET A 72 8.36 -1.71 14.24
C MET A 72 8.90 -2.55 15.39
N ALA A 73 8.07 -3.41 16.00
CA ALA A 73 8.44 -4.21 17.18
C ALA A 73 9.14 -5.51 16.82
N ALA A 74 8.74 -6.17 15.73
CA ALA A 74 9.19 -7.53 15.38
C ALA A 74 9.76 -7.65 13.96
N GLY A 75 9.73 -6.58 13.17
CA GLY A 75 10.18 -6.61 11.78
C GLY A 75 9.24 -7.29 10.81
N VAL A 76 8.05 -7.67 11.26
CA VAL A 76 7.00 -8.31 10.45
C VAL A 76 5.73 -7.49 10.57
N GLY A 77 5.17 -7.07 9.45
CA GLY A 77 3.96 -6.26 9.44
C GLY A 77 3.24 -6.32 8.10
N TRP A 78 2.14 -5.60 8.01
CA TRP A 78 1.32 -5.55 6.81
C TRP A 78 0.63 -4.20 6.69
N ALA A 79 0.22 -3.86 5.46
CA ALA A 79 -0.66 -2.73 5.18
C ALA A 79 -2.12 -3.19 5.20
N LYS A 80 -3.03 -2.24 5.32
CA LYS A 80 -4.45 -2.50 5.29
C LYS A 80 -4.91 -2.68 3.84
N PRO A 81 -5.37 -3.88 3.45
CA PRO A 81 -5.79 -4.12 2.07
C PRO A 81 -7.07 -3.36 1.72
N VAL A 82 -7.23 -3.04 0.44
CA VAL A 82 -8.46 -2.42 -0.07
C VAL A 82 -9.56 -3.48 -0.12
N PRO A 83 -10.75 -3.19 0.46
CA PRO A 83 -11.85 -4.15 0.42
C PRO A 83 -12.45 -4.25 -0.98
N VAL A 84 -12.70 -5.48 -1.42
CA VAL A 84 -13.30 -5.79 -2.72
C VAL A 84 -14.38 -6.85 -2.52
N ASP A 85 -15.54 -6.65 -3.15
CA ASP A 85 -16.65 -7.60 -3.10
C ASP A 85 -16.90 -8.18 -4.49
N LEU A 86 -16.57 -9.46 -4.67
CA LEU A 86 -16.71 -10.16 -5.94
C LEU A 86 -18.14 -10.19 -6.46
N ARG A 87 -19.13 -10.07 -5.59
CA ARG A 87 -20.55 -10.12 -5.98
C ARG A 87 -20.96 -8.91 -6.81
N ASN A 88 -20.22 -7.83 -6.73
CA ASN A 88 -20.49 -6.61 -7.48
C ASN A 88 -19.92 -6.64 -8.89
N PHE A 89 -19.07 -7.61 -9.21
CA PHE A 89 -18.46 -7.72 -10.52
C PHE A 89 -19.38 -8.42 -11.51
N ARG A 90 -19.41 -7.90 -12.73
CA ARG A 90 -20.18 -8.48 -13.82
C ARG A 90 -19.60 -9.83 -14.26
N ARG A 91 -18.26 -9.93 -14.30
CA ARG A 91 -17.52 -11.16 -14.59
C ARG A 91 -16.50 -11.37 -13.49
N PRO A 92 -16.87 -12.01 -12.38
CA PRO A 92 -16.05 -12.01 -11.17
C PRO A 92 -14.61 -12.49 -11.38
N ARG A 93 -14.39 -13.54 -12.15
CA ARG A 93 -13.04 -14.06 -12.39
C ARG A 93 -12.17 -13.06 -13.12
N ARG A 94 -12.68 -12.56 -14.26
CA ARG A 94 -11.95 -11.59 -15.08
C ARG A 94 -11.74 -10.29 -14.34
N ASP A 95 -12.79 -9.78 -13.72
CA ASP A 95 -12.78 -8.47 -13.07
C ASP A 95 -11.89 -8.48 -11.83
N MET A 96 -11.87 -9.58 -11.09
CA MET A 96 -10.94 -9.74 -9.97
C MET A 96 -9.49 -9.82 -10.46
N ALA A 97 -9.23 -10.52 -11.56
CA ALA A 97 -7.89 -10.58 -12.16
C ALA A 97 -7.42 -9.19 -12.59
N LEU A 98 -8.30 -8.41 -13.26
CA LEU A 98 -7.98 -7.04 -13.67
C LEU A 98 -7.73 -6.13 -12.46
N THR A 99 -8.54 -6.26 -11.42
CA THR A 99 -8.37 -5.52 -10.17
C THR A 99 -7.03 -5.87 -9.51
N ALA A 100 -6.69 -7.15 -9.45
CA ALA A 100 -5.43 -7.61 -8.88
C ALA A 100 -4.22 -7.10 -9.67
N LEU A 101 -4.30 -7.07 -10.99
CA LEU A 101 -3.21 -6.59 -11.85
C LEU A 101 -3.04 -5.06 -11.80
N ALA A 102 -4.09 -4.34 -11.43
CA ALA A 102 -4.05 -2.87 -11.37
C ALA A 102 -3.01 -2.37 -10.36
N GLY A 103 -2.84 -3.04 -9.22
CA GLY A 103 -1.85 -2.67 -8.22
C GLY A 103 -0.42 -2.74 -8.75
N PRO A 104 0.07 -3.91 -9.13
CA PRO A 104 1.41 -4.04 -9.74
C PRO A 104 1.55 -3.22 -11.01
N GLY A 105 0.51 -3.14 -11.84
CA GLY A 105 0.52 -2.35 -13.07
C GLY A 105 0.74 -0.87 -12.81
N SER A 106 0.09 -0.31 -11.80
CA SER A 106 0.28 1.09 -11.40
C SER A 106 1.70 1.34 -10.89
N ASN A 107 2.25 0.42 -10.11
CA ASN A 107 3.62 0.52 -9.62
C ASN A 107 4.64 0.46 -10.76
N PHE A 108 4.40 -0.37 -11.77
CA PHE A 108 5.22 -0.43 -12.97
C PHE A 108 5.21 0.90 -13.72
N LEU A 109 4.03 1.49 -13.92
CA LEU A 109 3.88 2.80 -14.57
C LEU A 109 4.56 3.91 -13.76
N LEU A 110 4.44 3.87 -12.44
CA LEU A 110 5.11 4.82 -11.56
C LEU A 110 6.62 4.71 -11.67
N ALA A 111 7.17 3.51 -11.74
CA ALA A 111 8.60 3.27 -11.93
C ALA A 111 9.10 3.80 -13.27
N LEU A 112 8.31 3.65 -14.33
CA LEU A 112 8.65 4.20 -15.65
C LEU A 112 8.65 5.72 -15.66
N ALA A 113 7.79 6.35 -14.87
CA ALA A 113 7.68 7.81 -14.77
C ALA A 113 8.77 8.44 -13.89
N ALA A 114 9.39 7.64 -13.03
CA ALA A 114 10.40 8.13 -12.07
C ALA A 114 11.82 8.27 -12.69
#